data_b80d17988dce9dd9c7e50f6433895991
#
_entry.id   b80d17988dce9dd9c7e50f6433895991
#
_cell.length_a   1.000
_cell.length_b   1.000
_cell.length_c   1.000
_cell.angle_alpha   90.00
_cell.angle_beta   90.00
_cell.angle_gamma   90.00
#
_symmetry.space_group_name_H-M   'P 1'
#
loop_
_entity.id
_entity.type
_entity.pdbx_description
1 polymer ?
#
loop_
_entity_poly.entity_id
_entity_poly.type
_entity_poly.pdbx_seq_one_letter_code
_entity_poly.pdbx_strand_id
1 'polypeptide(L)'
;MPRIDHVAVETPEPDALAAFYERFFDARVVRAEGHPVMAYVGNTAFALHEAGGPGPHTAVRLTAAELERLKRDLDSAGIEWRERDHGIAVGVFFDDPDGRTLEAIWYRGGEDPRRPD
;
A
#
# COMPACT_ATOMS: atom_id res chain seq x y z
N MET A 1 -10.03 -2.07 13.01
CA MET A 1 -9.40 -0.74 13.24
C MET A 1 -8.49 -0.40 12.06
N PRO A 2 -8.76 0.68 11.32
CA PRO A 2 -7.86 1.11 10.25
C PRO A 2 -6.45 1.43 10.76
N ARG A 3 -5.45 1.11 9.96
CA ARG A 3 -4.05 1.42 10.28
C ARG A 3 -3.25 1.62 9.01
N ILE A 4 -2.13 2.32 9.10
CA ILE A 4 -1.22 2.45 7.96
C ILE A 4 -0.65 1.07 7.64
N ASP A 5 -0.82 0.64 6.39
CA ASP A 5 -0.30 -0.63 5.91
C ASP A 5 1.09 -0.45 5.29
N HIS A 6 1.21 0.49 4.38
CA HIS A 6 2.49 0.79 3.75
C HIS A 6 2.52 2.21 3.19
N VAL A 7 3.73 2.67 2.93
CA VAL A 7 3.99 3.91 2.20
C VAL A 7 4.66 3.52 0.89
N ALA A 8 4.03 3.84 -0.22
CA ALA A 8 4.61 3.59 -1.54
C ALA A 8 5.47 4.75 -1.96
N VAL A 9 6.69 4.45 -2.39
CA VAL A 9 7.62 5.43 -2.93
C VAL A 9 8.05 5.00 -4.33
N GLU A 10 8.44 5.97 -5.14
CA GLU A 10 9.03 5.69 -6.45
C GLU A 10 10.53 5.82 -6.37
N THR A 11 11.23 4.90 -7.02
CA THR A 11 12.68 4.91 -7.04
C THR A 11 13.18 4.28 -8.34
N PRO A 12 14.23 4.82 -8.97
CA PRO A 12 14.85 4.17 -10.13
C PRO A 12 15.69 2.96 -9.73
N GLU A 13 15.97 2.78 -8.42
CA GLU A 13 16.87 1.75 -7.92
C GLU A 13 16.25 1.07 -6.69
N PRO A 14 15.22 0.22 -6.89
CA PRO A 14 14.54 -0.42 -5.74
C PRO A 14 15.46 -1.22 -4.85
N ASP A 15 16.42 -1.96 -5.42
CA ASP A 15 17.33 -2.77 -4.61
C ASP A 15 18.29 -1.91 -3.78
N ALA A 16 18.78 -0.81 -4.33
CA ALA A 16 19.64 0.10 -3.59
C ALA A 16 18.88 0.77 -2.44
N LEU A 17 17.64 1.18 -2.70
CA LEU A 17 16.80 1.78 -1.66
C LEU A 17 16.43 0.76 -0.59
N ALA A 18 16.12 -0.47 -0.99
CA ALA A 18 15.84 -1.55 -0.03
C ALA A 18 17.04 -1.79 0.89
N ALA A 19 18.24 -1.83 0.32
CA ALA A 19 19.46 -2.01 1.11
C ALA A 19 19.68 -0.85 2.09
N PHE A 20 19.32 0.37 1.69
CA PHE A 20 19.40 1.54 2.57
C PHE A 20 18.45 1.38 3.77
N TYR A 21 17.19 1.00 3.53
CA TYR A 21 16.23 0.81 4.63
C TYR A 21 16.60 -0.37 5.51
N GLU A 22 17.15 -1.43 4.93
CA GLU A 22 17.65 -2.59 5.69
C GLU A 22 18.77 -2.17 6.65
N ARG A 23 19.71 -1.38 6.14
CA ARG A 23 20.86 -0.94 6.93
C ARG A 23 20.47 0.02 8.06
N PHE A 24 19.61 1.00 7.78
CA PHE A 24 19.37 2.10 8.72
C PHE A 24 18.12 1.94 9.56
N PHE A 25 17.15 1.15 9.12
CA PHE A 25 15.92 0.89 9.86
C PHE A 25 15.72 -0.57 10.22
N ASP A 26 16.71 -1.40 9.93
CA ASP A 26 16.59 -2.84 10.15
C ASP A 26 15.38 -3.44 9.43
N ALA A 27 15.08 -2.90 8.24
CA ALA A 27 13.95 -3.38 7.45
C ALA A 27 14.17 -4.80 6.97
N ARG A 28 13.10 -5.57 6.91
CA ARG A 28 13.12 -6.92 6.36
C ARG A 28 12.61 -6.85 4.92
N VAL A 29 13.47 -7.16 3.97
CA VAL A 29 13.20 -7.00 2.54
C VAL A 29 12.61 -8.27 1.97
N VAL A 30 11.49 -8.16 1.28
CA VAL A 30 10.82 -9.28 0.62
C VAL A 30 10.62 -8.96 -0.85
N ARG A 31 10.98 -9.91 -1.72
CA ARG A 31 10.79 -9.83 -3.16
C ARG A 31 9.85 -10.96 -3.57
N ALA A 32 8.63 -10.60 -3.95
CA ALA A 32 7.64 -11.55 -4.43
C ALA A 32 7.35 -11.26 -5.90
N GLU A 33 7.34 -12.28 -6.73
CA GLU A 33 7.08 -12.13 -8.15
C GLU A 33 5.74 -11.46 -8.40
N GLY A 34 5.71 -10.49 -9.31
CA GLY A 34 4.49 -9.75 -9.65
C GLY A 34 4.14 -8.65 -8.65
N HIS A 35 4.99 -8.41 -7.65
CA HIS A 35 4.78 -7.41 -6.62
C HIS A 35 6.00 -6.50 -6.49
N PRO A 36 5.84 -5.29 -5.94
CA PRO A 36 6.99 -4.43 -5.69
C PRO A 36 7.90 -5.03 -4.62
N VAL A 37 9.15 -4.57 -4.58
CA VAL A 37 10.03 -4.88 -3.46
C VAL A 37 9.45 -4.23 -2.21
N MET A 38 9.31 -5.02 -1.15
CA MET A 38 8.75 -4.54 0.12
C MET A 38 9.85 -4.49 1.18
N ALA A 39 9.91 -3.37 1.90
CA ALA A 39 10.81 -3.22 3.03
C ALA A 39 9.97 -3.05 4.30
N TYR A 40 9.86 -4.11 5.08
CA TYR A 40 9.01 -4.14 6.28
C TYR A 40 9.75 -3.56 7.48
N VAL A 41 9.11 -2.60 8.11
CA VAL A 41 9.62 -1.93 9.32
C VAL A 41 8.52 -2.00 10.38
N GLY A 42 8.75 -2.79 11.43
CA GLY A 42 7.72 -3.01 12.44
C GLY A 42 6.45 -3.59 11.81
N ASN A 43 5.31 -2.97 12.09
CA ASN A 43 4.02 -3.43 11.58
C ASN A 43 3.59 -2.71 10.29
N THR A 44 4.49 -1.97 9.66
CA THR A 44 4.23 -1.28 8.40
C THR A 44 5.31 -1.61 7.38
N ALA A 45 5.29 -0.97 6.21
CA ALA A 45 6.26 -1.24 5.16
C ALA A 45 6.42 -0.05 4.24
N PHE A 46 7.55 -0.03 3.54
CA PHE A 46 7.72 0.77 2.33
C PHE A 46 7.54 -0.14 1.12
N ALA A 47 6.70 0.26 0.19
CA ALA A 47 6.55 -0.43 -1.10
C ALA A 47 7.37 0.35 -2.13
N LEU A 48 8.37 -0.32 -2.72
CA LEU A 48 9.36 0.33 -3.56
C LEU A 48 9.01 0.09 -5.04
N HIS A 49 8.42 1.11 -5.67
CA HIS A 49 8.00 1.03 -7.06
C HIS A 49 8.94 1.78 -7.96
N GLU A 50 9.11 1.27 -9.19
CA GLU A 50 9.70 2.06 -10.26
C GLU A 50 8.63 2.98 -10.86
N ALA A 51 9.08 4.00 -11.60
CA ALA A 51 8.17 4.93 -12.25
C ALA A 51 7.26 4.19 -13.25
N GLY A 52 6.04 4.70 -13.42
CA GLY A 52 5.04 4.11 -14.30
C GLY A 52 4.04 3.20 -13.60
N GLY A 53 4.22 2.98 -12.30
CA GLY A 53 3.26 2.25 -11.48
C GLY A 53 2.20 3.19 -10.88
N PRO A 54 1.65 2.82 -9.72
CA PRO A 54 0.55 3.60 -9.10
C PRO A 54 0.98 4.97 -8.55
N GLY A 55 2.27 5.25 -8.53
CA GLY A 55 2.80 6.48 -7.97
C GLY A 55 2.90 6.46 -6.44
N PRO A 56 3.53 7.50 -5.85
CA PRO A 56 3.64 7.59 -4.40
C PRO A 56 2.27 7.70 -3.74
N HIS A 57 2.05 6.93 -2.68
CA HIS A 57 0.80 6.98 -1.93
C HIS A 57 0.99 6.37 -0.54
N THR A 58 0.02 6.64 0.34
CA THR A 58 -0.07 5.99 1.65
C THR A 58 -1.24 5.04 1.62
N ALA A 59 -1.03 3.79 2.01
CA ALA A 59 -2.08 2.78 2.06
C ALA A 59 -2.55 2.57 3.50
N VAL A 60 -3.87 2.54 3.68
CA VAL A 60 -4.52 2.30 4.96
C VAL A 60 -5.23 0.96 4.87
N ARG A 61 -4.92 0.05 5.79
CA ARG A 61 -5.54 -1.27 5.83
C ARG A 61 -6.93 -1.19 6.43
N LEU A 62 -7.89 -1.82 5.74
CA LEU A 62 -9.27 -1.93 6.16
C LEU A 62 -9.72 -3.38 6.14
N THR A 63 -10.78 -3.68 6.89
CA THR A 63 -11.52 -4.93 6.71
C THR A 63 -12.40 -4.84 5.47
N ALA A 64 -12.93 -5.97 5.01
CA ALA A 64 -13.84 -5.98 3.86
C ALA A 64 -15.07 -5.10 4.11
N ALA A 65 -15.64 -5.16 5.31
CA ALA A 65 -16.80 -4.33 5.66
C ALA A 65 -16.46 -2.85 5.68
N GLU A 66 -15.28 -2.50 6.20
CA GLU A 66 -14.82 -1.12 6.22
C GLU A 66 -14.59 -0.60 4.80
N LEU A 67 -14.06 -1.44 3.90
CA LEU A 67 -13.83 -1.04 2.52
C LEU A 67 -15.16 -0.73 1.80
N GLU A 68 -16.18 -1.56 2.00
CA GLU A 68 -17.48 -1.33 1.40
C GLU A 68 -18.15 -0.07 1.95
N ARG A 69 -18.00 0.18 3.23
CA ARG A 69 -18.48 1.43 3.83
C ARG A 69 -17.76 2.65 3.24
N LEU A 70 -16.43 2.54 3.08
CA LEU A 70 -15.64 3.63 2.50
C LEU A 70 -16.13 3.98 1.11
N LYS A 71 -16.40 2.99 0.26
CA LYS A 71 -16.90 3.23 -1.10
C LYS A 71 -18.20 4.01 -1.06
N ARG A 72 -19.13 3.64 -0.17
CA ARG A 72 -20.41 4.36 -0.03
C ARG A 72 -20.20 5.78 0.46
N ASP A 73 -19.29 5.98 1.42
CA ASP A 73 -19.00 7.29 1.97
C ASP A 73 -18.36 8.21 0.92
N LEU A 74 -17.45 7.68 0.11
CA LEU A 74 -16.81 8.42 -0.98
C LEU A 74 -17.86 8.84 -2.02
N ASP A 75 -18.74 7.91 -2.40
CA ASP A 75 -19.82 8.21 -3.34
C ASP A 75 -20.74 9.32 -2.79
N SER A 76 -21.11 9.24 -1.52
CA SER A 76 -21.97 10.24 -0.87
C SER A 76 -21.30 11.60 -0.80
N ALA A 77 -19.98 11.63 -0.67
CA ALA A 77 -19.20 12.86 -0.61
C ALA A 77 -18.85 13.41 -2.00
N GLY A 78 -19.17 12.68 -3.07
CA GLY A 78 -18.84 13.09 -4.43
C GLY A 78 -17.35 12.97 -4.75
N ILE A 79 -16.63 12.11 -4.05
CA ILE A 79 -15.19 11.90 -4.25
C ILE A 79 -15.00 10.74 -5.22
N GLU A 80 -14.27 10.97 -6.30
CA GLU A 80 -13.96 9.95 -7.27
C GLU A 80 -12.96 8.93 -6.67
N TRP A 81 -13.16 7.67 -7.00
CA TRP A 81 -12.27 6.60 -6.59
C TRP A 81 -12.20 5.53 -7.68
N ARG A 82 -11.12 4.74 -7.64
CA ARG A 82 -10.97 3.60 -8.54
C ARG A 82 -10.49 2.40 -7.77
N GLU A 83 -10.94 1.23 -8.18
CA GLU A 83 -10.56 -0.02 -7.55
C GLU A 83 -9.49 -0.70 -8.37
N ARG A 84 -8.57 -1.36 -7.68
CA ARG A 84 -7.51 -2.13 -8.31
C ARG A 84 -7.35 -3.46 -7.61
N ASP A 85 -7.38 -4.53 -8.40
CA ASP A 85 -7.17 -5.88 -7.89
C ASP A 85 -5.67 -6.21 -7.98
N HIS A 86 -5.03 -6.41 -6.83
CA HIS A 86 -3.61 -6.75 -6.73
C HIS A 86 -3.40 -8.27 -6.63
N GLY A 87 -4.45 -9.09 -6.80
CA GLY A 87 -4.40 -10.53 -6.59
C GLY A 87 -4.56 -10.89 -5.13
N ILE A 88 -3.55 -10.60 -4.31
CA ILE A 88 -3.60 -10.86 -2.86
C ILE A 88 -4.50 -9.88 -2.11
N ALA A 89 -4.81 -8.75 -2.71
CA ALA A 89 -5.53 -7.66 -2.07
C ALA A 89 -6.32 -6.86 -3.08
N VAL A 90 -7.27 -6.08 -2.59
CA VAL A 90 -8.02 -5.10 -3.38
C VAL A 90 -7.75 -3.73 -2.79
N GLY A 91 -7.36 -2.78 -3.64
CA GLY A 91 -7.12 -1.40 -3.25
C GLY A 91 -8.15 -0.46 -3.86
N VAL A 92 -8.55 0.55 -3.10
CA VAL A 92 -9.39 1.66 -3.55
C VAL A 92 -8.56 2.92 -3.45
N PHE A 93 -8.32 3.56 -4.60
CA PHE A 93 -7.48 4.76 -4.70
C PHE A 93 -8.35 5.99 -4.81
N PHE A 94 -8.01 7.00 -4.05
CA PHE A 94 -8.68 8.31 -4.08
C PHE A 94 -7.73 9.36 -3.51
N ASP A 95 -8.04 10.63 -3.73
CA ASP A 95 -7.20 11.72 -3.25
C ASP A 95 -7.81 12.36 -1.99
N ASP A 96 -6.91 12.81 -1.09
CA ASP A 96 -7.33 13.62 0.04
C ASP A 96 -7.59 15.07 -0.40
N PRO A 97 -8.09 15.95 0.49
CA PRO A 97 -8.39 17.34 0.12
C PRO A 97 -7.20 18.14 -0.38
N ASP A 98 -5.97 17.73 -0.03
CA ASP A 98 -4.75 18.41 -0.46
C ASP A 98 -4.13 17.77 -1.70
N GLY A 99 -4.81 16.80 -2.31
CA GLY A 99 -4.37 16.16 -3.54
C GLY A 99 -3.39 15.01 -3.35
N ARG A 100 -3.20 14.52 -2.11
CA ARG A 100 -2.36 13.35 -1.88
C ARG A 100 -3.14 12.09 -2.22
N THR A 101 -2.48 11.16 -2.90
CA THR A 101 -3.09 9.87 -3.23
C THR A 101 -3.08 8.95 -2.01
N LEU A 102 -4.25 8.39 -1.72
CA LEU A 102 -4.43 7.39 -0.68
C LEU A 102 -4.90 6.09 -1.31
N GLU A 103 -4.56 4.98 -0.67
CA GLU A 103 -5.09 3.68 -1.00
C GLU A 103 -5.72 3.08 0.24
N ALA A 104 -6.99 2.67 0.15
CA ALA A 104 -7.59 1.82 1.16
C ALA A 104 -7.43 0.39 0.68
N ILE A 105 -6.76 -0.46 1.46
CA ILE A 105 -6.40 -1.81 1.04
C ILE A 105 -6.99 -2.86 1.97
N TRP A 106 -7.59 -3.89 1.36
CA TRP A 106 -8.09 -5.06 2.05
C TRP A 106 -7.39 -6.30 1.49
N TYR A 107 -6.76 -7.08 2.37
CA TYR A 107 -6.11 -8.32 1.97
C TYR A 107 -7.12 -9.47 2.01
N ARG A 108 -7.18 -10.26 0.93
CA ARG A 108 -8.18 -11.33 0.77
C ARG A 108 -8.14 -12.36 1.89
N GLY A 109 -6.96 -12.66 2.40
CA GLY A 109 -6.79 -13.57 3.54
C GLY A 109 -6.81 -12.89 4.90
N GLY A 110 -7.08 -11.58 4.93
CA GLY A 110 -7.07 -10.79 6.16
C GLY A 110 -5.70 -10.24 6.53
N GLU A 111 -4.64 -10.76 5.94
CA GLU A 111 -3.26 -10.35 6.22
C GLU A 111 -2.45 -10.30 4.93
N ASP A 112 -1.38 -9.53 4.94
CA ASP A 112 -0.42 -9.48 3.84
C ASP A 112 0.41 -10.77 3.85
N PRO A 113 0.24 -11.66 2.85
CA PRO A 113 0.96 -12.93 2.83
C PRO A 113 2.46 -12.79 2.58
N ARG A 114 2.92 -11.60 2.15
CA ARG A 114 4.35 -11.35 1.91
C ARG A 114 5.08 -10.98 3.19
N ARG A 115 4.34 -10.54 4.22
CA ARG A 115 4.95 -10.04 5.46
C ARG A 115 5.77 -11.14 6.14
N PRO A 116 7.05 -10.90 6.42
CA PRO A 116 7.86 -11.84 7.19
C PRO A 116 7.42 -11.83 8.66
N ASP A 117 7.62 -12.94 9.32
CA ASP A 117 7.27 -13.08 10.76
C ASP A 117 8.22 -12.34 11.68
#